data_9d7ced8be110184cba378dfe249a882f
#
_entry.id   9d7ced8be110184cba378dfe249a882f
#
_cell.length_a   1.000
_cell.length_b   1.000
_cell.length_c   1.000
_cell.angle_alpha   90.00
_cell.angle_beta   90.00
_cell.angle_gamma   90.00
#
_symmetry.space_group_name_H-M   'P 1'
#
loop_
_entity.id
_entity.type
_entity.pdbx_description
1 polymer ?
#
loop_
_entity_poly.entity_id
_entity_poly.type
_entity_poly.pdbx_seq_one_letter_code
_entity_poly.pdbx_strand_id
1 'polypeptide(L)'
;MQKEIKSYTLGQLSEKFGLELRGDPSVEISSIAAIEKAQLYQATFLENTRYQKYLAETKASVVVLSKMYVDQCKTNVLISETPYLAYAKIAELFTESDSPARGIHPSAIVDSEAVVDASAAIGPYVVIGKQAKIAANVVIGAGCYIGSRVQIGENTLLWPHVNIYHDTEIGRACEIKSGAVLGGDGFGFAPTKAGWHKIPQLGKVILGDKVSVGSNTTIDCGSTQDTIISNGVIIDNQVQIGHNVFIGEHTAIAGCVGVAGSTHIGQHCQIGGGCGIGGHLVIADYVAIAAMSGITKSINQSGQYIGRGGMGVEPLGVWLKLAAKLRGIDKILQRIKALEDRK
;
A
#
# COMPACT_ATOMS: atom_id res chain seq x y z
N MET A 1 -4.21 32.39 -11.58
CA MET A 1 -5.33 32.12 -10.66
C MET A 1 -4.75 31.95 -9.27
N GLN A 2 -5.20 32.72 -8.28
CA GLN A 2 -4.81 32.48 -6.88
C GLN A 2 -5.43 31.17 -6.45
N LYS A 3 -4.60 30.29 -5.88
CA LYS A 3 -5.02 29.01 -5.30
C LYS A 3 -6.00 29.30 -4.15
N GLU A 4 -7.21 28.79 -4.23
CA GLU A 4 -8.17 28.90 -3.13
C GLU A 4 -7.64 28.06 -1.95
N ILE A 5 -7.14 28.74 -0.92
CA ILE A 5 -6.60 28.07 0.27
C ILE A 5 -7.81 27.54 1.06
N LYS A 6 -8.02 26.25 1.05
CA LYS A 6 -9.01 25.61 1.91
C LYS A 6 -8.65 25.84 3.37
N SER A 7 -9.52 26.45 4.16
CA SER A 7 -9.34 26.57 5.61
C SER A 7 -10.52 25.96 6.35
N TYR A 8 -10.28 25.50 7.56
CA TYR A 8 -11.29 24.90 8.43
C TYR A 8 -11.06 25.40 9.85
N THR A 9 -12.14 25.79 10.56
CA THR A 9 -12.04 26.12 11.98
C THR A 9 -11.91 24.86 12.81
N LEU A 10 -11.32 24.95 14.00
CA LEU A 10 -11.21 23.81 14.92
C LEU A 10 -12.59 23.31 15.37
N GLY A 11 -13.57 24.20 15.48
CA GLY A 11 -14.97 23.83 15.75
C GLY A 11 -15.55 22.94 14.64
N GLN A 12 -15.34 23.30 13.37
CA GLN A 12 -15.78 22.48 12.23
C GLN A 12 -15.10 21.10 12.20
N LEU A 13 -13.81 21.02 12.54
CA LEU A 13 -13.09 19.74 12.60
C LEU A 13 -13.56 18.87 13.76
N SER A 14 -13.77 19.47 14.94
CA SER A 14 -14.31 18.81 16.12
C SER A 14 -15.67 18.16 15.80
N GLU A 15 -16.60 18.92 15.23
CA GLU A 15 -17.93 18.43 14.84
C GLU A 15 -17.87 17.36 13.76
N LYS A 16 -17.13 17.62 12.68
CA LYS A 16 -17.04 16.71 11.51
C LYS A 16 -16.48 15.34 11.86
N PHE A 17 -15.49 15.29 12.75
CA PHE A 17 -14.79 14.05 13.10
C PHE A 17 -15.12 13.49 14.48
N GLY A 18 -16.04 14.16 15.22
CA GLY A 18 -16.45 13.74 16.55
C GLY A 18 -15.30 13.79 17.58
N LEU A 19 -14.43 14.79 17.47
CA LEU A 19 -13.27 14.96 18.35
C LEU A 19 -13.55 15.98 19.44
N GLU A 20 -13.16 15.69 20.68
CA GLU A 20 -13.21 16.67 21.79
C GLU A 20 -12.17 17.77 21.53
N LEU A 21 -12.62 19.04 21.52
CA LEU A 21 -11.74 20.20 21.36
C LEU A 21 -11.44 20.82 22.73
N ARG A 22 -10.17 21.06 23.03
CA ARG A 22 -9.70 21.98 24.08
C ARG A 22 -8.99 23.15 23.44
N GLY A 23 -9.59 24.33 23.57
CA GLY A 23 -9.07 25.59 23.02
C GLY A 23 -10.15 26.40 22.31
N ASP A 24 -9.74 27.32 21.47
CA ASP A 24 -10.61 28.23 20.75
C ASP A 24 -11.17 27.60 19.46
N PRO A 25 -12.50 27.38 19.37
CA PRO A 25 -13.13 26.79 18.20
C PRO A 25 -13.05 27.65 16.93
N SER A 26 -12.77 28.94 17.06
CA SER A 26 -12.69 29.90 15.93
C SER A 26 -11.32 29.86 15.21
N VAL A 27 -10.31 29.26 15.81
CA VAL A 27 -8.98 29.16 15.21
C VAL A 27 -9.03 28.34 13.93
N GLU A 28 -8.42 28.86 12.87
CA GLU A 28 -8.40 28.25 11.56
C GLU A 28 -7.10 27.50 11.31
N ILE A 29 -7.20 26.41 10.54
CA ILE A 29 -6.06 25.73 9.92
C ILE A 29 -6.25 25.64 8.41
N SER A 30 -5.15 25.79 7.67
CA SER A 30 -5.11 25.73 6.20
C SER A 30 -4.16 24.67 5.66
N SER A 31 -3.42 23.99 6.54
CA SER A 31 -2.50 22.91 6.15
C SER A 31 -2.09 22.06 7.35
N ILE A 32 -1.25 21.07 7.09
CA ILE A 32 -0.71 20.14 8.08
C ILE A 32 0.82 20.16 8.03
N ALA A 33 1.48 19.85 9.16
CA ALA A 33 2.94 19.76 9.22
C ALA A 33 3.39 18.81 10.33
N ALA A 34 4.66 18.39 10.27
CA ALA A 34 5.31 17.65 11.36
C ALA A 34 5.42 18.50 12.62
N ILE A 35 5.28 17.90 13.80
CA ILE A 35 5.16 18.63 15.08
C ILE A 35 6.36 19.55 15.38
N GLU A 36 7.57 19.16 14.97
CA GLU A 36 8.79 19.94 15.14
C GLU A 36 8.93 21.12 14.19
N LYS A 37 8.11 21.17 13.13
CA LYS A 37 8.19 22.21 12.07
C LYS A 37 6.90 23.00 11.93
N ALA A 38 5.83 22.55 12.56
CA ALA A 38 4.52 23.17 12.43
C ALA A 38 4.53 24.63 12.87
N GLN A 39 3.78 25.45 12.14
CA GLN A 39 3.63 26.89 12.34
C GLN A 39 2.16 27.25 12.56
N LEU A 40 1.88 28.53 12.74
CA LEU A 40 0.52 29.07 12.81
C LEU A 40 -0.30 28.67 11.58
N TYR A 41 -1.58 28.40 11.75
CA TYR A 41 -2.53 27.87 10.75
C TYR A 41 -2.24 26.45 10.28
N GLN A 42 -1.40 25.69 11.01
CA GLN A 42 -1.13 24.30 10.71
C GLN A 42 -1.61 23.37 11.81
N ALA A 43 -2.13 22.21 11.40
CA ALA A 43 -2.42 21.10 12.31
C ALA A 43 -1.25 20.11 12.32
N THR A 44 -1.05 19.47 13.46
CA THR A 44 -0.09 18.37 13.64
C THR A 44 -0.68 17.29 14.53
N PHE A 45 0.07 16.23 14.77
CA PHE A 45 -0.36 15.14 15.66
C PHE A 45 0.79 14.59 16.51
N LEU A 46 0.43 13.93 17.61
CA LEU A 46 1.35 13.13 18.43
C LEU A 46 0.81 11.71 18.58
N GLU A 47 1.55 10.73 18.04
CA GLU A 47 1.32 9.29 18.22
C GLU A 47 2.52 8.65 18.92
N ASN A 48 3.74 8.97 18.46
CA ASN A 48 4.96 8.36 18.96
C ASN A 48 5.57 9.20 20.09
N THR A 49 5.79 8.59 21.26
CA THR A 49 6.39 9.22 22.46
C THR A 49 7.74 9.89 22.21
N ARG A 50 8.48 9.46 21.19
CA ARG A 50 9.74 10.09 20.77
C ARG A 50 9.59 11.57 20.43
N TYR A 51 8.42 11.98 19.95
CA TYR A 51 8.11 13.36 19.56
C TYR A 51 7.44 14.16 20.69
N GLN A 52 7.13 13.57 21.84
CA GLN A 52 6.49 14.20 22.99
C GLN A 52 7.20 15.48 23.45
N LYS A 53 8.54 15.50 23.38
CA LYS A 53 9.36 16.66 23.76
C LYS A 53 9.01 17.95 22.99
N TYR A 54 8.40 17.84 21.81
CA TYR A 54 8.01 19.00 21.00
C TYR A 54 6.64 19.60 21.39
N LEU A 55 5.83 18.93 22.22
CA LEU A 55 4.50 19.42 22.60
C LEU A 55 4.52 20.79 23.29
N ALA A 56 5.52 21.06 24.12
CA ALA A 56 5.63 22.30 24.85
C ALA A 56 6.11 23.50 23.98
N GLU A 57 6.72 23.23 22.82
CA GLU A 57 7.41 24.22 21.99
C GLU A 57 6.80 24.36 20.61
N THR A 58 5.90 23.46 20.18
CA THR A 58 5.29 23.52 18.86
C THR A 58 4.53 24.83 18.66
N LYS A 59 4.64 25.39 17.44
CA LYS A 59 3.91 26.57 17.01
C LYS A 59 2.65 26.24 16.20
N ALA A 60 2.29 24.96 16.14
CA ALA A 60 1.06 24.51 15.48
C ALA A 60 -0.17 25.21 16.08
N SER A 61 -1.16 25.52 15.25
CA SER A 61 -2.43 26.05 15.74
C SER A 61 -3.25 24.99 16.50
N VAL A 62 -3.02 23.69 16.21
CA VAL A 62 -3.67 22.58 16.90
C VAL A 62 -2.80 21.32 16.84
N VAL A 63 -2.86 20.53 17.90
CA VAL A 63 -2.26 19.18 17.96
C VAL A 63 -3.36 18.14 18.15
N VAL A 64 -3.39 17.14 17.29
CA VAL A 64 -4.23 15.94 17.49
C VAL A 64 -3.45 14.95 18.34
N LEU A 65 -3.98 14.59 19.53
CA LEU A 65 -3.26 13.74 20.48
C LEU A 65 -4.21 12.97 21.40
N SER A 66 -3.70 11.98 22.11
CA SER A 66 -4.47 11.24 23.11
C SER A 66 -4.60 12.03 24.41
N LYS A 67 -5.67 11.75 25.19
CA LYS A 67 -6.04 12.46 26.41
C LYS A 67 -4.89 12.59 27.42
N MET A 68 -4.01 11.60 27.50
CA MET A 68 -2.89 11.57 28.45
C MET A 68 -1.83 12.66 28.24
N TYR A 69 -1.78 13.28 27.04
CA TYR A 69 -0.80 14.32 26.71
C TYR A 69 -1.36 15.75 26.72
N VAL A 70 -2.64 15.91 26.98
CA VAL A 70 -3.34 17.20 26.86
C VAL A 70 -2.70 18.29 27.72
N ASP A 71 -2.38 17.99 28.98
CA ASP A 71 -1.83 18.96 29.94
C ASP A 71 -0.38 19.37 29.64
N GLN A 72 0.27 18.66 28.71
CA GLN A 72 1.63 18.97 28.25
C GLN A 72 1.64 19.88 27.00
N CYS A 73 0.48 20.05 26.36
CA CYS A 73 0.33 20.85 25.17
C CYS A 73 -0.12 22.26 25.52
N LYS A 74 0.58 23.29 25.00
CA LYS A 74 0.29 24.69 25.26
C LYS A 74 -0.62 25.36 24.21
N THR A 75 -0.91 24.68 23.13
CA THR A 75 -1.79 25.14 22.06
C THR A 75 -3.12 24.41 22.07
N ASN A 76 -4.00 24.71 21.11
CA ASN A 76 -5.28 24.01 20.99
C ASN A 76 -5.05 22.50 20.74
N VAL A 77 -5.97 21.68 21.23
CA VAL A 77 -5.88 20.22 21.15
C VAL A 77 -7.20 19.64 20.62
N LEU A 78 -7.07 18.72 19.65
CA LEU A 78 -8.14 17.80 19.27
C LEU A 78 -7.81 16.42 19.87
N ILE A 79 -8.68 15.96 20.78
CA ILE A 79 -8.45 14.72 21.53
C ILE A 79 -9.00 13.53 20.75
N SER A 80 -8.19 12.49 20.57
CA SER A 80 -8.56 11.25 19.89
C SER A 80 -7.94 10.05 20.61
N GLU A 81 -8.66 8.92 20.63
CA GLU A 81 -8.07 7.63 21.04
C GLU A 81 -7.10 7.07 19.98
N THR A 82 -7.26 7.50 18.73
CA THR A 82 -6.42 7.15 17.59
C THR A 82 -5.91 8.42 16.89
N PRO A 83 -4.94 9.15 17.46
CA PRO A 83 -4.50 10.46 16.94
C PRO A 83 -4.02 10.41 15.49
N TYR A 84 -3.31 9.35 15.10
CA TYR A 84 -2.82 9.20 13.74
C TYR A 84 -3.95 9.04 12.71
N LEU A 85 -4.98 8.26 13.04
CA LEU A 85 -6.15 8.11 12.18
C LEU A 85 -6.94 9.42 12.07
N ALA A 86 -7.15 10.12 13.20
CA ALA A 86 -7.83 11.41 13.19
C ALA A 86 -7.06 12.44 12.35
N TYR A 87 -5.74 12.50 12.49
CA TYR A 87 -4.87 13.33 11.66
C TYR A 87 -4.97 12.99 10.18
N ALA A 88 -4.95 11.69 9.81
CA ALA A 88 -5.09 11.25 8.42
C ALA A 88 -6.40 11.76 7.79
N LYS A 89 -7.53 11.64 8.51
CA LYS A 89 -8.83 12.16 8.08
C LYS A 89 -8.85 13.68 7.92
N ILE A 90 -8.15 14.40 8.80
CA ILE A 90 -8.00 15.86 8.67
C ILE A 90 -7.13 16.19 7.46
N ALA A 91 -6.05 15.42 7.23
CA ALA A 91 -5.17 15.61 6.09
C ALA A 91 -5.87 15.48 4.74
N GLU A 92 -6.84 14.56 4.62
CA GLU A 92 -7.65 14.37 3.42
C GLU A 92 -8.37 15.65 2.97
N LEU A 93 -8.73 16.53 3.90
CA LEU A 93 -9.40 17.81 3.57
C LEU A 93 -8.51 18.76 2.77
N PHE A 94 -7.20 18.62 2.89
CA PHE A 94 -6.19 19.47 2.24
C PHE A 94 -5.60 18.84 0.98
N THR A 95 -6.03 17.62 0.63
CA THR A 95 -5.61 17.00 -0.62
C THR A 95 -6.21 17.74 -1.81
N GLU A 96 -5.41 17.91 -2.83
CA GLU A 96 -5.85 18.40 -4.15
C GLU A 96 -6.11 17.19 -5.04
N SER A 97 -7.15 17.27 -5.85
CA SER A 97 -7.45 16.28 -6.85
C SER A 97 -7.21 16.89 -8.24
N ASP A 98 -6.22 16.39 -8.93
CA ASP A 98 -6.01 16.66 -10.36
C ASP A 98 -6.87 15.74 -11.25
N SER A 99 -8.04 15.35 -10.74
CA SER A 99 -8.95 14.48 -11.49
C SER A 99 -9.43 15.17 -12.76
N PRO A 100 -9.53 14.46 -13.90
CA PRO A 100 -10.13 14.98 -15.11
C PRO A 100 -11.58 15.39 -14.87
N ALA A 101 -12.08 16.30 -15.70
CA ALA A 101 -13.49 16.66 -15.68
C ALA A 101 -14.36 15.42 -15.96
N ARG A 102 -15.59 15.41 -15.42
CA ARG A 102 -16.54 14.34 -15.69
C ARG A 102 -16.81 14.20 -17.19
N GLY A 103 -17.10 12.98 -17.63
CA GLY A 103 -17.31 12.64 -19.01
C GLY A 103 -16.04 12.13 -19.70
N ILE A 104 -16.11 11.97 -21.01
CA ILE A 104 -15.04 11.39 -21.81
C ILE A 104 -14.29 12.52 -22.52
N HIS A 105 -12.96 12.63 -22.25
CA HIS A 105 -12.12 13.61 -22.93
C HIS A 105 -12.11 13.37 -24.45
N PRO A 106 -12.18 14.42 -25.30
CA PRO A 106 -12.25 14.27 -26.75
C PRO A 106 -11.11 13.49 -27.43
N SER A 107 -9.95 13.41 -26.78
CA SER A 107 -8.81 12.62 -27.27
C SER A 107 -8.78 11.19 -26.74
N ALA A 108 -9.74 10.76 -25.94
CA ALA A 108 -9.85 9.37 -25.54
C ALA A 108 -10.42 8.51 -26.67
N ILE A 109 -9.95 7.28 -26.79
CA ILE A 109 -10.43 6.29 -27.75
C ILE A 109 -11.22 5.24 -26.97
N VAL A 110 -12.55 5.20 -27.21
CA VAL A 110 -13.44 4.26 -26.54
C VAL A 110 -14.08 3.35 -27.59
N ASP A 111 -13.92 2.04 -27.41
CA ASP A 111 -14.55 1.05 -28.30
C ASP A 111 -16.08 1.18 -28.22
N SER A 112 -16.76 1.01 -29.35
CA SER A 112 -18.22 1.16 -29.45
C SER A 112 -19.01 0.14 -28.62
N GLU A 113 -18.43 -0.99 -28.26
CA GLU A 113 -19.04 -2.00 -27.39
C GLU A 113 -18.68 -1.79 -25.91
N ALA A 114 -17.83 -0.82 -25.56
CA ALA A 114 -17.53 -0.50 -24.16
C ALA A 114 -18.71 0.24 -23.51
N VAL A 115 -18.93 -0.04 -22.23
CA VAL A 115 -19.97 0.63 -21.43
C VAL A 115 -19.28 1.52 -20.41
N VAL A 116 -19.48 2.83 -20.52
CA VAL A 116 -18.92 3.83 -19.60
C VAL A 116 -20.08 4.58 -18.95
N ASP A 117 -20.12 4.56 -17.61
CA ASP A 117 -21.12 5.29 -16.85
C ASP A 117 -20.99 6.80 -17.09
N ALA A 118 -22.11 7.51 -17.15
CA ALA A 118 -22.14 8.95 -17.43
C ALA A 118 -21.46 9.82 -16.35
N SER A 119 -21.33 9.30 -15.12
CA SER A 119 -20.65 9.98 -14.01
C SER A 119 -19.11 9.75 -14.00
N ALA A 120 -18.60 8.85 -14.83
CA ALA A 120 -17.17 8.58 -14.93
C ALA A 120 -16.41 9.79 -15.53
N ALA A 121 -15.14 9.91 -15.14
CA ALA A 121 -14.22 10.93 -15.64
C ALA A 121 -13.06 10.25 -16.38
N ILE A 122 -13.05 10.35 -17.71
CA ILE A 122 -12.06 9.71 -18.58
C ILE A 122 -11.11 10.78 -19.13
N GLY A 123 -9.85 10.69 -18.72
CA GLY A 123 -8.79 11.63 -19.06
C GLY A 123 -8.34 11.58 -20.53
N PRO A 124 -7.45 12.50 -20.92
CA PRO A 124 -6.93 12.55 -22.29
C PRO A 124 -6.08 11.31 -22.61
N TYR A 125 -6.14 10.91 -23.89
CA TYR A 125 -5.36 9.79 -24.46
C TYR A 125 -5.62 8.43 -23.78
N VAL A 126 -6.73 8.28 -23.06
CA VAL A 126 -7.16 6.98 -22.52
C VAL A 126 -7.66 6.11 -23.66
N VAL A 127 -7.29 4.83 -23.64
CA VAL A 127 -7.82 3.82 -24.57
C VAL A 127 -8.65 2.83 -23.78
N ILE A 128 -9.93 2.64 -24.18
CA ILE A 128 -10.85 1.66 -23.56
C ILE A 128 -11.26 0.64 -24.63
N GLY A 129 -10.90 -0.61 -24.36
CA GLY A 129 -11.10 -1.74 -25.26
C GLY A 129 -12.53 -2.27 -25.26
N LYS A 130 -12.76 -3.18 -26.19
CA LYS A 130 -14.04 -3.82 -26.48
C LYS A 130 -14.67 -4.46 -25.26
N GLN A 131 -15.98 -4.20 -25.03
CA GLN A 131 -16.76 -4.78 -23.93
C GLN A 131 -16.23 -4.47 -22.52
N ALA A 132 -15.34 -3.49 -22.37
CA ALA A 132 -14.96 -2.98 -21.07
C ALA A 132 -16.15 -2.31 -20.38
N LYS A 133 -16.24 -2.42 -19.05
CA LYS A 133 -17.32 -1.87 -18.23
C LYS A 133 -16.74 -0.96 -17.17
N ILE A 134 -17.04 0.32 -17.26
CA ILE A 134 -16.59 1.37 -16.35
C ILE A 134 -17.79 1.84 -15.54
N ALA A 135 -17.78 1.58 -14.23
CA ALA A 135 -18.89 1.88 -13.34
C ALA A 135 -18.94 3.36 -12.92
N ALA A 136 -19.93 3.71 -12.10
CA ALA A 136 -20.19 5.07 -11.66
C ALA A 136 -19.02 5.68 -10.89
N ASN A 137 -18.80 6.99 -11.11
CA ASN A 137 -17.75 7.80 -10.46
C ASN A 137 -16.32 7.27 -10.60
N VAL A 138 -16.06 6.38 -11.55
CA VAL A 138 -14.69 5.94 -11.84
C VAL A 138 -13.93 7.10 -12.46
N VAL A 139 -12.69 7.29 -12.01
CA VAL A 139 -11.77 8.31 -12.54
C VAL A 139 -10.60 7.60 -13.21
N ILE A 140 -10.37 7.87 -14.50
CA ILE A 140 -9.26 7.32 -15.27
C ILE A 140 -8.34 8.45 -15.72
N GLY A 141 -7.12 8.49 -15.18
CA GLY A 141 -6.09 9.47 -15.49
C GLY A 141 -5.60 9.38 -16.93
N ALA A 142 -4.84 10.38 -17.35
CA ALA A 142 -4.33 10.49 -18.72
C ALA A 142 -3.49 9.28 -19.16
N GLY A 143 -3.62 8.85 -20.41
CA GLY A 143 -2.77 7.84 -21.04
C GLY A 143 -2.93 6.42 -20.48
N CYS A 144 -4.01 6.12 -19.75
CA CYS A 144 -4.30 4.76 -19.30
C CYS A 144 -4.76 3.88 -20.46
N TYR A 145 -4.39 2.60 -20.40
CA TYR A 145 -4.88 1.55 -21.29
C TYR A 145 -5.76 0.57 -20.52
N ILE A 146 -6.99 0.42 -20.98
CA ILE A 146 -7.99 -0.51 -20.43
C ILE A 146 -8.32 -1.55 -21.51
N GLY A 147 -7.88 -2.78 -21.28
CA GLY A 147 -8.04 -3.90 -22.19
C GLY A 147 -9.50 -4.33 -22.40
N SER A 148 -9.70 -5.23 -23.34
CA SER A 148 -11.03 -5.78 -23.64
C SER A 148 -11.61 -6.53 -22.45
N ARG A 149 -12.93 -6.41 -22.20
CA ARG A 149 -13.69 -7.09 -21.15
C ARG A 149 -13.24 -6.76 -19.71
N VAL A 150 -12.42 -5.75 -19.53
CA VAL A 150 -12.06 -5.24 -18.19
C VAL A 150 -13.31 -4.71 -17.50
N GLN A 151 -13.42 -4.97 -16.19
CA GLN A 151 -14.48 -4.42 -15.35
C GLN A 151 -13.87 -3.58 -14.23
N ILE A 152 -14.36 -2.34 -14.07
CA ILE A 152 -13.89 -1.42 -13.02
C ILE A 152 -15.09 -0.98 -12.20
N GLY A 153 -15.05 -1.31 -10.90
CA GLY A 153 -16.08 -1.00 -9.92
C GLY A 153 -16.14 0.49 -9.54
N GLU A 154 -17.25 0.87 -8.95
CA GLU A 154 -17.60 2.23 -8.60
C GLU A 154 -16.55 2.94 -7.74
N ASN A 155 -16.40 4.25 -7.91
CA ASN A 155 -15.51 5.13 -7.14
C ASN A 155 -14.02 4.73 -7.20
N THR A 156 -13.61 3.90 -8.16
CA THR A 156 -12.20 3.51 -8.35
C THR A 156 -11.45 4.62 -9.09
N LEU A 157 -10.22 4.88 -8.64
CA LEU A 157 -9.31 5.87 -9.21
C LEU A 157 -8.11 5.19 -9.86
N LEU A 158 -7.93 5.41 -11.15
CA LEU A 158 -6.72 5.07 -11.87
C LEU A 158 -5.91 6.35 -12.13
N TRP A 159 -4.69 6.39 -11.61
CA TRP A 159 -3.76 7.48 -11.88
C TRP A 159 -3.22 7.41 -13.32
N PRO A 160 -2.58 8.47 -13.86
CA PRO A 160 -2.07 8.45 -15.22
C PRO A 160 -1.17 7.26 -15.54
N HIS A 161 -1.22 6.77 -16.79
CA HIS A 161 -0.37 5.71 -17.32
C HIS A 161 -0.51 4.34 -16.62
N VAL A 162 -1.67 4.02 -16.08
CA VAL A 162 -2.01 2.66 -15.63
C VAL A 162 -2.37 1.80 -16.83
N ASN A 163 -1.86 0.55 -16.87
CA ASN A 163 -2.15 -0.42 -17.91
C ASN A 163 -2.90 -1.62 -17.31
N ILE A 164 -4.11 -1.86 -17.80
CA ILE A 164 -4.95 -2.98 -17.38
C ILE A 164 -5.21 -3.88 -18.59
N TYR A 165 -4.72 -5.11 -18.53
CA TYR A 165 -4.90 -6.10 -19.58
C TYR A 165 -6.31 -6.68 -19.56
N HIS A 166 -6.64 -7.37 -20.67
CA HIS A 166 -7.97 -7.96 -20.87
C HIS A 166 -8.44 -8.83 -19.69
N ASP A 167 -9.75 -8.93 -19.55
CA ASP A 167 -10.46 -9.76 -18.56
C ASP A 167 -10.21 -9.41 -17.09
N THR A 168 -9.35 -8.44 -16.77
CA THR A 168 -9.08 -8.01 -15.40
C THR A 168 -10.33 -7.44 -14.74
N GLU A 169 -10.61 -7.84 -13.51
CA GLU A 169 -11.70 -7.33 -12.70
C GLU A 169 -11.16 -6.52 -11.53
N ILE A 170 -11.66 -5.31 -11.35
CA ILE A 170 -11.31 -4.39 -10.27
C ILE A 170 -12.56 -4.02 -9.49
N GLY A 171 -12.54 -4.24 -8.18
CA GLY A 171 -13.62 -3.91 -7.26
C GLY A 171 -13.84 -2.41 -7.10
N ARG A 172 -14.62 -2.05 -6.09
CA ARG A 172 -15.04 -0.67 -5.79
C ARG A 172 -14.02 0.06 -4.93
N ALA A 173 -13.96 1.40 -5.09
CA ALA A 173 -13.14 2.29 -4.27
C ALA A 173 -11.66 1.88 -4.21
N CYS A 174 -11.13 1.31 -5.31
CA CYS A 174 -9.72 0.98 -5.46
C CYS A 174 -8.93 2.22 -5.90
N GLU A 175 -7.65 2.24 -5.56
CA GLU A 175 -6.70 3.26 -6.03
C GLU A 175 -5.51 2.59 -6.69
N ILE A 176 -5.32 2.82 -8.00
CA ILE A 176 -4.21 2.24 -8.77
C ILE A 176 -3.30 3.37 -9.23
N LYS A 177 -2.05 3.39 -8.76
CA LYS A 177 -1.11 4.48 -9.00
C LYS A 177 -0.35 4.35 -10.31
N SER A 178 0.21 5.48 -10.75
CA SER A 178 0.83 5.63 -12.07
C SER A 178 1.85 4.55 -12.40
N GLY A 179 1.80 4.07 -13.63
CA GLY A 179 2.72 3.05 -14.15
C GLY A 179 2.44 1.62 -13.68
N ALA A 180 1.41 1.39 -12.86
CA ALA A 180 1.03 0.03 -12.48
C ALA A 180 0.51 -0.75 -13.69
N VAL A 181 0.83 -2.06 -13.73
CA VAL A 181 0.42 -2.98 -14.79
C VAL A 181 -0.33 -4.16 -14.17
N LEU A 182 -1.58 -4.36 -14.55
CA LEU A 182 -2.43 -5.43 -14.04
C LEU A 182 -2.80 -6.38 -15.18
N GLY A 183 -2.61 -7.69 -14.98
CA GLY A 183 -3.03 -8.73 -15.91
C GLY A 183 -2.05 -9.00 -17.05
N GLY A 184 -0.80 -8.56 -16.95
CA GLY A 184 0.26 -9.00 -17.86
C GLY A 184 0.55 -10.49 -17.71
N ASP A 185 1.11 -11.13 -18.74
CA ASP A 185 1.46 -12.55 -18.70
C ASP A 185 2.47 -12.86 -17.60
N GLY A 186 2.20 -13.88 -16.80
CA GLY A 186 3.14 -14.44 -15.84
C GLY A 186 4.36 -15.10 -16.51
N PHE A 187 5.42 -15.30 -15.73
CA PHE A 187 6.64 -15.96 -16.19
C PHE A 187 6.43 -17.47 -16.29
N GLY A 188 5.89 -17.90 -17.43
CA GLY A 188 5.62 -19.31 -17.74
C GLY A 188 6.33 -19.77 -19.00
N PHE A 189 7.37 -20.62 -18.85
CA PHE A 189 8.13 -21.18 -19.98
C PHE A 189 8.49 -22.65 -19.74
N ALA A 190 8.29 -23.49 -20.75
CA ALA A 190 8.72 -24.88 -20.73
C ALA A 190 10.11 -25.03 -21.39
N PRO A 191 11.09 -25.75 -20.81
CA PRO A 191 12.37 -26.00 -21.42
C PRO A 191 12.22 -26.96 -22.60
N THR A 192 12.91 -26.67 -23.69
CA THR A 192 13.02 -27.54 -24.87
C THR A 192 14.48 -27.68 -25.27
N LYS A 193 14.81 -28.62 -26.17
CA LYS A 193 16.18 -28.76 -26.70
C LYS A 193 16.66 -27.51 -27.47
N ALA A 194 15.71 -26.68 -27.97
CA ALA A 194 16.01 -25.46 -28.73
C ALA A 194 15.90 -24.17 -27.89
N GLY A 195 15.65 -24.27 -26.59
CA GLY A 195 15.46 -23.11 -25.71
C GLY A 195 14.12 -23.16 -24.93
N TRP A 196 13.44 -22.05 -24.82
CA TRP A 196 12.22 -21.89 -24.02
C TRP A 196 10.96 -21.79 -24.88
N HIS A 197 9.93 -22.54 -24.56
CA HIS A 197 8.60 -22.42 -25.15
C HIS A 197 7.66 -21.72 -24.20
N LYS A 198 7.03 -20.61 -24.64
CA LYS A 198 6.10 -19.82 -23.81
C LYS A 198 4.85 -20.63 -23.50
N ILE A 199 4.45 -20.66 -22.24
CA ILE A 199 3.20 -21.22 -21.77
C ILE A 199 2.15 -20.09 -21.74
N PRO A 200 1.04 -20.19 -22.50
CA PRO A 200 -0.03 -19.20 -22.46
C PRO A 200 -0.59 -19.03 -21.04
N GLN A 201 -0.89 -17.80 -20.67
CA GLN A 201 -1.52 -17.45 -19.41
C GLN A 201 -3.00 -17.20 -19.68
N LEU A 202 -3.88 -18.05 -19.17
CA LEU A 202 -5.31 -18.10 -19.53
C LEU A 202 -6.23 -17.60 -18.41
N GLY A 203 -5.68 -17.37 -17.23
CA GLY A 203 -6.38 -16.75 -16.12
C GLY A 203 -6.38 -15.22 -16.21
N LYS A 204 -6.93 -14.58 -15.22
CA LYS A 204 -7.02 -13.12 -15.11
C LYS A 204 -6.50 -12.63 -13.77
N VAL A 205 -6.55 -11.31 -13.56
CA VAL A 205 -6.38 -10.66 -12.25
C VAL A 205 -7.74 -10.25 -11.72
N ILE A 206 -7.98 -10.52 -10.43
CA ILE A 206 -9.17 -10.06 -9.71
C ILE A 206 -8.71 -9.27 -8.50
N LEU A 207 -9.07 -7.98 -8.45
CA LEU A 207 -8.94 -7.15 -7.26
C LEU A 207 -10.29 -7.01 -6.58
N GLY A 208 -10.31 -7.22 -5.26
CA GLY A 208 -11.46 -6.92 -4.42
C GLY A 208 -11.70 -5.42 -4.24
N ASP A 209 -12.58 -5.06 -3.31
CA ASP A 209 -12.91 -3.68 -2.98
C ASP A 209 -11.79 -3.02 -2.14
N LYS A 210 -11.62 -1.69 -2.29
CA LYS A 210 -10.69 -0.86 -1.50
C LYS A 210 -9.23 -1.32 -1.56
N VAL A 211 -8.81 -1.89 -2.67
CA VAL A 211 -7.41 -2.26 -2.91
C VAL A 211 -6.63 -1.03 -3.35
N SER A 212 -5.44 -0.84 -2.76
CA SER A 212 -4.48 0.20 -3.19
C SER A 212 -3.25 -0.45 -3.81
N VAL A 213 -2.91 -0.04 -5.05
CA VAL A 213 -1.74 -0.54 -5.78
C VAL A 213 -0.80 0.63 -6.08
N GLY A 214 0.44 0.52 -5.61
CA GLY A 214 1.49 1.52 -5.74
C GLY A 214 2.02 1.67 -7.16
N SER A 215 2.79 2.74 -7.37
CA SER A 215 3.36 3.09 -8.68
C SER A 215 4.34 2.03 -9.18
N ASN A 216 4.26 1.71 -10.48
CA ASN A 216 5.12 0.72 -11.15
C ASN A 216 5.04 -0.70 -10.52
N THR A 217 4.00 -1.00 -9.79
CA THR A 217 3.70 -2.36 -9.32
C THR A 217 3.10 -3.18 -10.45
N THR A 218 3.53 -4.44 -10.57
CA THR A 218 3.05 -5.37 -11.58
C THR A 218 2.36 -6.56 -10.92
N ILE A 219 1.17 -6.91 -11.42
CA ILE A 219 0.38 -8.05 -10.97
C ILE A 219 0.07 -8.91 -12.20
N ASP A 220 0.72 -10.06 -12.28
CA ASP A 220 0.58 -10.97 -13.41
C ASP A 220 -0.76 -11.72 -13.37
N CYS A 221 -1.33 -11.99 -14.52
CA CYS A 221 -2.49 -12.86 -14.62
C CYS A 221 -2.11 -14.30 -14.29
N GLY A 222 -3.09 -15.08 -13.91
CA GLY A 222 -2.88 -16.49 -13.63
C GLY A 222 -2.67 -17.34 -14.88
N SER A 223 -2.06 -18.50 -14.72
CA SER A 223 -1.87 -19.43 -15.85
C SER A 223 -3.15 -20.18 -16.21
N THR A 224 -3.72 -20.93 -15.27
CA THR A 224 -4.99 -21.69 -15.42
C THR A 224 -6.01 -21.34 -14.35
N GLN A 225 -5.59 -20.72 -13.28
CA GLN A 225 -6.41 -20.13 -12.23
C GLN A 225 -6.11 -18.64 -12.17
N ASP A 226 -6.93 -17.87 -11.49
CA ASP A 226 -6.76 -16.42 -11.41
C ASP A 226 -5.70 -16.02 -10.36
N THR A 227 -5.13 -14.82 -10.53
CA THR A 227 -4.40 -14.11 -9.49
C THR A 227 -5.41 -13.24 -8.73
N ILE A 228 -5.49 -13.40 -7.41
CA ILE A 228 -6.55 -12.80 -6.60
C ILE A 228 -5.95 -11.94 -5.49
N ILE A 229 -6.36 -10.69 -5.44
CA ILE A 229 -6.04 -9.73 -4.39
C ILE A 229 -7.34 -9.37 -3.68
N SER A 230 -7.48 -9.78 -2.41
CA SER A 230 -8.72 -9.62 -1.64
C SER A 230 -8.96 -8.17 -1.19
N ASN A 231 -10.11 -7.92 -0.54
CA ASN A 231 -10.54 -6.59 -0.12
C ASN A 231 -9.53 -5.90 0.82
N GLY A 232 -9.36 -4.60 0.67
CA GLY A 232 -8.56 -3.78 1.58
C GLY A 232 -7.06 -4.06 1.59
N VAL A 233 -6.55 -4.84 0.64
CA VAL A 233 -5.10 -5.06 0.48
C VAL A 233 -4.44 -3.78 0.02
N ILE A 234 -3.30 -3.46 0.62
CA ILE A 234 -2.46 -2.33 0.23
C ILE A 234 -1.10 -2.83 -0.25
N ILE A 235 -0.73 -2.45 -1.46
CA ILE A 235 0.52 -2.81 -2.12
C ILE A 235 1.27 -1.53 -2.47
N ASP A 236 2.49 -1.41 -2.00
CA ASP A 236 3.34 -0.24 -2.24
C ASP A 236 3.98 -0.30 -3.64
N ASN A 237 4.89 0.63 -3.90
CA ASN A 237 5.52 0.83 -5.20
C ASN A 237 6.51 -0.29 -5.57
N GLN A 238 6.64 -0.55 -6.87
CA GLN A 238 7.65 -1.48 -7.44
C GLN A 238 7.54 -2.92 -6.89
N VAL A 239 6.35 -3.37 -6.56
CA VAL A 239 6.08 -4.73 -6.12
C VAL A 239 5.78 -5.61 -7.33
N GLN A 240 6.32 -6.85 -7.34
CA GLN A 240 6.00 -7.87 -8.34
C GLN A 240 5.14 -8.95 -7.69
N ILE A 241 3.93 -9.14 -8.18
CA ILE A 241 3.05 -10.27 -7.83
C ILE A 241 2.98 -11.22 -9.02
N GLY A 242 3.50 -12.42 -8.83
CA GLY A 242 3.52 -13.46 -9.85
C GLY A 242 2.15 -14.11 -10.10
N HIS A 243 2.07 -14.90 -11.16
CA HIS A 243 0.86 -15.58 -11.58
C HIS A 243 0.26 -16.51 -10.49
N ASN A 244 -1.06 -16.62 -10.42
CA ASN A 244 -1.78 -17.50 -9.48
C ASN A 244 -1.53 -17.19 -8.00
N VAL A 245 -1.03 -16.00 -7.65
CA VAL A 245 -0.88 -15.59 -6.26
C VAL A 245 -2.26 -15.24 -5.69
N PHE A 246 -2.48 -15.64 -4.44
CA PHE A 246 -3.60 -15.20 -3.63
C PHE A 246 -3.11 -14.34 -2.47
N ILE A 247 -3.73 -13.18 -2.26
CA ILE A 247 -3.46 -12.31 -1.11
C ILE A 247 -4.75 -12.05 -0.35
N GLY A 248 -4.77 -12.46 0.92
CA GLY A 248 -5.90 -12.33 1.84
C GLY A 248 -6.16 -10.89 2.26
N GLU A 249 -7.37 -10.65 2.77
CA GLU A 249 -7.90 -9.33 3.10
C GLU A 249 -6.99 -8.54 4.06
N HIS A 250 -6.95 -7.22 3.86
CA HIS A 250 -6.22 -6.27 4.72
C HIS A 250 -4.72 -6.54 4.88
N THR A 251 -4.14 -7.32 3.98
CA THR A 251 -2.69 -7.54 3.96
C THR A 251 -1.98 -6.32 3.37
N ALA A 252 -0.85 -5.96 3.99
CA ALA A 252 0.00 -4.84 3.57
C ALA A 252 1.33 -5.35 3.03
N ILE A 253 1.71 -4.91 1.82
CA ILE A 253 2.97 -5.28 1.16
C ILE A 253 3.74 -4.00 0.85
N ALA A 254 4.90 -3.84 1.50
CA ALA A 254 5.76 -2.67 1.31
C ALA A 254 6.57 -2.74 0.00
N GLY A 255 7.25 -1.65 -0.33
CA GLY A 255 7.93 -1.47 -1.61
C GLY A 255 8.99 -2.50 -1.96
N CYS A 256 9.16 -2.74 -3.25
CA CYS A 256 10.18 -3.65 -3.82
C CYS A 256 10.06 -5.11 -3.37
N VAL A 257 8.89 -5.57 -2.94
CA VAL A 257 8.64 -6.98 -2.62
C VAL A 257 8.40 -7.77 -3.89
N GLY A 258 8.98 -8.97 -3.99
CA GLY A 258 8.67 -9.95 -5.02
C GLY A 258 7.94 -11.16 -4.44
N VAL A 259 6.78 -11.49 -4.97
CA VAL A 259 6.02 -12.70 -4.62
C VAL A 259 5.98 -13.61 -5.83
N ALA A 260 6.63 -14.77 -5.75
CA ALA A 260 6.66 -15.74 -6.84
C ALA A 260 5.32 -16.47 -6.98
N GLY A 261 5.10 -17.01 -8.18
CA GLY A 261 3.82 -17.59 -8.57
C GLY A 261 3.27 -18.68 -7.66
N SER A 262 1.96 -18.81 -7.65
CA SER A 262 1.19 -19.82 -6.88
C SER A 262 1.38 -19.75 -5.35
N THR A 263 1.84 -18.63 -4.83
CA THR A 263 1.96 -18.41 -3.38
C THR A 263 0.64 -17.89 -2.81
N HIS A 264 0.25 -18.40 -1.66
CA HIS A 264 -0.93 -18.01 -0.91
C HIS A 264 -0.50 -17.24 0.34
N ILE A 265 -0.89 -15.96 0.43
CA ILE A 265 -0.66 -15.10 1.60
C ILE A 265 -2.00 -14.89 2.29
N GLY A 266 -2.06 -15.16 3.59
CA GLY A 266 -3.25 -15.00 4.42
C GLY A 266 -3.67 -13.54 4.61
N GLN A 267 -4.71 -13.34 5.40
CA GLN A 267 -5.23 -12.01 5.74
C GLN A 267 -4.41 -11.31 6.83
N HIS A 268 -4.50 -9.97 6.87
CA HIS A 268 -3.85 -9.13 7.90
C HIS A 268 -2.34 -9.35 8.03
N CYS A 269 -1.68 -9.80 6.97
CA CYS A 269 -0.23 -9.93 6.95
C CYS A 269 0.44 -8.58 6.71
N GLN A 270 1.71 -8.47 7.15
CA GLN A 270 2.55 -7.29 6.94
C GLN A 270 3.89 -7.73 6.35
N ILE A 271 4.11 -7.43 5.09
CA ILE A 271 5.32 -7.84 4.37
C ILE A 271 6.25 -6.63 4.24
N GLY A 272 7.39 -6.69 4.94
CA GLY A 272 8.40 -5.62 4.94
C GLY A 272 9.06 -5.45 3.57
N GLY A 273 9.51 -4.22 3.27
CA GLY A 273 10.09 -3.86 1.98
C GLY A 273 11.30 -4.70 1.57
N GLY A 274 11.43 -4.94 0.27
CA GLY A 274 12.54 -5.71 -0.31
C GLY A 274 12.53 -7.20 0.00
N CYS A 275 11.41 -7.76 0.47
CA CYS A 275 11.27 -9.19 0.69
C CYS A 275 11.13 -9.95 -0.64
N GLY A 276 11.73 -11.15 -0.71
CA GLY A 276 11.49 -12.12 -1.76
C GLY A 276 10.74 -13.33 -1.20
N ILE A 277 9.57 -13.66 -1.74
CA ILE A 277 8.77 -14.81 -1.31
C ILE A 277 8.77 -15.84 -2.43
N GLY A 278 9.26 -17.05 -2.13
CA GLY A 278 9.32 -18.17 -3.05
C GLY A 278 7.95 -18.63 -3.55
N GLY A 279 7.93 -19.36 -4.66
CA GLY A 279 6.69 -19.87 -5.24
C GLY A 279 6.10 -21.06 -4.48
N HIS A 280 4.77 -21.26 -4.65
CA HIS A 280 4.02 -22.36 -4.06
C HIS A 280 4.07 -22.43 -2.53
N LEU A 281 4.25 -21.29 -1.87
CA LEU A 281 4.27 -21.19 -0.41
C LEU A 281 2.90 -20.81 0.15
N VAL A 282 2.69 -21.19 1.41
CA VAL A 282 1.52 -20.76 2.20
C VAL A 282 2.04 -19.92 3.36
N ILE A 283 1.54 -18.70 3.48
CA ILE A 283 1.77 -17.78 4.59
C ILE A 283 0.46 -17.65 5.36
N ALA A 284 0.46 -18.05 6.62
CA ALA A 284 -0.72 -17.99 7.48
C ALA A 284 -1.20 -16.54 7.70
N ASP A 285 -2.41 -16.41 8.21
CA ASP A 285 -2.96 -15.11 8.62
C ASP A 285 -2.12 -14.44 9.72
N TYR A 286 -2.16 -13.11 9.77
CA TYR A 286 -1.50 -12.30 10.82
C TYR A 286 0.02 -12.52 10.92
N VAL A 287 0.69 -12.84 9.82
CA VAL A 287 2.14 -12.94 9.75
C VAL A 287 2.76 -11.59 9.43
N ALA A 288 3.77 -11.19 10.21
CA ALA A 288 4.60 -10.03 9.91
C ALA A 288 6.00 -10.48 9.49
N ILE A 289 6.44 -10.10 8.29
CA ILE A 289 7.75 -10.42 7.74
C ILE A 289 8.62 -9.17 7.78
N ALA A 290 9.78 -9.27 8.45
CA ALA A 290 10.74 -8.18 8.51
C ALA A 290 11.32 -7.86 7.13
N ALA A 291 11.63 -6.58 6.89
CA ALA A 291 12.20 -6.12 5.62
C ALA A 291 13.47 -6.89 5.20
N MET A 292 13.71 -6.97 3.88
CA MET A 292 14.88 -7.64 3.28
C MET A 292 14.95 -9.14 3.60
N SER A 293 13.82 -9.79 3.82
CA SER A 293 13.73 -11.22 4.08
C SER A 293 13.58 -12.05 2.81
N GLY A 294 14.29 -13.18 2.74
CA GLY A 294 14.04 -14.25 1.77
C GLY A 294 13.22 -15.36 2.40
N ILE A 295 12.01 -15.60 1.91
CA ILE A 295 11.09 -16.61 2.40
C ILE A 295 11.09 -17.80 1.44
N THR A 296 11.66 -18.92 1.88
CA THR A 296 11.86 -20.14 1.07
C THR A 296 11.02 -21.32 1.55
N LYS A 297 10.25 -21.16 2.61
CA LYS A 297 9.35 -22.18 3.19
C LYS A 297 8.06 -21.53 3.66
N SER A 298 6.99 -22.31 3.66
CA SER A 298 5.71 -21.90 4.20
C SER A 298 5.79 -21.51 5.67
N ILE A 299 4.98 -20.53 6.08
CA ILE A 299 4.83 -20.06 7.45
C ILE A 299 3.40 -20.38 7.89
N ASN A 300 3.23 -21.41 8.72
CA ASN A 300 1.92 -21.96 9.06
C ASN A 300 1.33 -21.40 10.37
N GLN A 301 2.00 -20.45 11.02
CA GLN A 301 1.53 -19.84 12.27
C GLN A 301 1.68 -18.33 12.21
N SER A 302 0.73 -17.61 12.80
CA SER A 302 0.84 -16.16 12.98
C SER A 302 2.09 -15.78 13.79
N GLY A 303 2.62 -14.57 13.57
CA GLY A 303 3.80 -14.10 14.31
C GLY A 303 4.73 -13.24 13.47
N GLN A 304 5.87 -12.89 14.06
CA GLN A 304 6.89 -12.08 13.40
C GLN A 304 8.06 -12.95 12.94
N TYR A 305 8.41 -12.82 11.66
CA TYR A 305 9.41 -13.67 11.02
C TYR A 305 10.47 -12.85 10.30
N ILE A 306 11.63 -13.45 10.13
CA ILE A 306 12.72 -12.93 9.32
C ILE A 306 13.41 -14.10 8.62
N GLY A 307 13.72 -13.95 7.33
CA GLY A 307 14.50 -14.91 6.56
C GLY A 307 15.74 -14.23 5.96
N ARG A 308 16.94 -14.66 6.32
CA ARG A 308 18.18 -14.10 5.78
C ARG A 308 19.22 -15.19 5.49
N GLY A 309 19.90 -15.04 4.34
CA GLY A 309 21.18 -15.67 4.08
C GLY A 309 21.22 -17.19 4.15
N GLY A 310 20.22 -17.90 3.61
CA GLY A 310 20.23 -19.36 3.55
C GLY A 310 19.91 -20.09 4.87
N MET A 311 19.67 -19.38 5.95
CA MET A 311 19.32 -19.96 7.26
C MET A 311 17.81 -20.31 7.38
N GLY A 312 17.05 -20.14 6.33
CA GLY A 312 15.61 -20.40 6.34
C GLY A 312 14.79 -19.27 6.97
N VAL A 313 13.52 -19.56 7.23
CA VAL A 313 12.56 -18.65 7.87
C VAL A 313 12.50 -19.01 9.35
N GLU A 314 12.83 -18.05 10.21
CA GLU A 314 12.82 -18.21 11.66
C GLU A 314 11.96 -17.15 12.34
N PRO A 315 11.32 -17.44 13.48
CA PRO A 315 10.68 -16.42 14.30
C PRO A 315 11.68 -15.31 14.64
N LEU A 316 11.24 -14.04 14.58
CA LEU A 316 12.10 -12.88 14.75
C LEU A 316 12.96 -12.95 16.05
N GLY A 317 12.34 -13.36 17.17
CA GLY A 317 13.03 -13.49 18.45
C GLY A 317 14.15 -14.55 18.43
N VAL A 318 13.96 -15.65 17.70
CA VAL A 318 14.98 -16.70 17.52
C VAL A 318 16.12 -16.17 16.66
N TRP A 319 15.81 -15.51 15.56
CA TRP A 319 16.79 -14.90 14.67
C TRP A 319 17.66 -13.86 15.38
N LEU A 320 17.07 -12.95 16.15
CA LEU A 320 17.81 -11.91 16.87
C LEU A 320 18.82 -12.52 17.87
N LYS A 321 18.44 -13.59 18.57
CA LYS A 321 19.35 -14.34 19.46
C LYS A 321 20.48 -15.00 18.67
N LEU A 322 20.18 -15.62 17.53
CA LEU A 322 21.18 -16.25 16.66
C LEU A 322 22.16 -15.22 16.08
N ALA A 323 21.64 -14.10 15.56
CA ALA A 323 22.45 -13.01 15.03
C ALA A 323 23.39 -12.41 16.09
N ALA A 324 22.94 -12.27 17.33
CA ALA A 324 23.78 -11.83 18.44
C ALA A 324 24.92 -12.82 18.75
N LYS A 325 24.63 -14.12 18.71
CA LYS A 325 25.65 -15.17 18.87
C LYS A 325 26.67 -15.15 17.73
N LEU A 326 26.23 -15.01 16.49
CA LEU A 326 27.10 -14.94 15.31
C LEU A 326 28.05 -13.74 15.35
N ARG A 327 27.63 -12.59 15.86
CA ARG A 327 28.52 -11.41 16.06
C ARG A 327 29.66 -11.68 17.05
N GLY A 328 29.49 -12.64 17.96
CA GLY A 328 30.49 -13.01 18.96
C GLY A 328 31.34 -14.23 18.58
N ILE A 329 31.14 -14.81 17.37
CA ILE A 329 31.76 -16.09 17.00
C ILE A 329 33.28 -16.03 17.01
N ASP A 330 33.90 -14.93 16.61
CA ASP A 330 35.35 -14.76 16.59
C ASP A 330 35.96 -14.87 18.01
N LYS A 331 35.26 -14.32 19.02
CA LYS A 331 35.69 -14.45 20.43
C LYS A 331 35.60 -15.88 20.92
N ILE A 332 34.61 -16.63 20.45
CA ILE A 332 34.44 -18.04 20.77
C ILE A 332 35.58 -18.86 20.13
N LEU A 333 35.86 -18.62 18.85
CA LEU A 333 36.97 -19.29 18.14
C LEU A 333 38.32 -18.99 18.75
N GLN A 334 38.60 -17.76 19.16
CA GLN A 334 39.83 -17.39 19.89
C GLN A 334 39.95 -18.14 21.22
N ARG A 335 38.84 -18.28 21.99
CA ARG A 335 38.84 -19.04 23.25
C ARG A 335 39.07 -20.53 23.02
N ILE A 336 38.48 -21.11 21.96
CA ILE A 336 38.70 -22.51 21.59
C ILE A 336 40.19 -22.73 21.27
N LYS A 337 40.77 -21.89 20.39
CA LYS A 337 42.17 -21.95 20.04
C LYS A 337 43.09 -21.86 21.28
N ALA A 338 42.81 -20.91 22.20
CA ALA A 338 43.58 -20.76 23.40
C ALA A 338 43.46 -21.96 24.38
N LEU A 339 42.36 -22.74 24.28
CA LEU A 339 42.20 -24.00 25.04
C LEU A 339 42.91 -25.17 24.38
N GLU A 340 42.98 -25.23 23.08
CA GLU A 340 43.71 -26.24 22.30
C GLU A 340 45.23 -26.07 22.48
N ASP A 341 45.73 -24.82 22.48
CA ASP A 341 47.13 -24.49 22.68
C ASP A 341 47.64 -24.76 24.10
N ARG A 342 46.74 -25.12 25.07
CA ARG A 342 47.07 -25.49 26.45
C ARG A 342 47.23 -26.99 26.67
N LYS A 343 46.97 -27.81 25.65
CA LYS A 343 47.25 -29.27 25.65
C LYS A 343 48.61 -29.55 25.03
#